data_673c69bf400b83cb56c0e04c34f27db6
#
_entry.id   673c69bf400b83cb56c0e04c34f27db6
#
_cell.length_a   1.000
_cell.length_b   1.000
_cell.length_c   1.000
_cell.angle_alpha   90.00
_cell.angle_beta   90.00
_cell.angle_gamma   90.00
#
_symmetry.space_group_name_H-M   'P 1'
#
loop_
_entity.id
_entity.type
_entity.pdbx_description
1 polymer ?
#
loop_
_entity_poly.entity_id
_entity_poly.type
_entity_poly.pdbx_seq_one_letter_code
_entity_poly.pdbx_strand_id
1 'polypeptide(L)'
;MVELEPIVGRYLTLSIEGRGHRIYFEEAGQGTPLVCLHTAGSHSSQFRHLMCDPAVTDHFRVIAFDMPWHGKSSPPLGWQDEEYLLTSDFYVAAIMAFIDGLALDKPVVMGCSMGGRVVIRLAIEQGGWLGAVIGLEGSDRPAPWYHDSWTEHPDFVNGDFCVGLVSGLCAPQSPGE
;
A
#
# COMPACT_ATOMS: atom_id res chain seq x y z
N MET A 1 14.89 13.04 -28.24
CA MET A 1 14.68 11.58 -28.16
C MET A 1 13.52 11.35 -27.22
N VAL A 2 12.65 10.40 -27.54
CA VAL A 2 11.59 9.97 -26.61
C VAL A 2 12.18 8.82 -25.80
N GLU A 3 12.16 8.93 -24.47
CA GLU A 3 12.62 7.90 -23.55
C GLU A 3 11.41 7.39 -22.76
N LEU A 4 11.31 6.07 -22.59
CA LEU A 4 10.26 5.45 -21.79
C LEU A 4 10.84 5.17 -20.41
N GLU A 5 10.07 5.50 -19.37
CA GLU A 5 10.41 5.11 -18.01
C GLU A 5 10.34 3.57 -17.84
N PRO A 6 11.18 2.98 -16.97
CA PRO A 6 11.26 1.53 -16.79
C PRO A 6 10.05 0.93 -16.08
N ILE A 7 9.16 1.76 -15.55
CA ILE A 7 8.02 1.34 -14.73
C ILE A 7 6.92 0.71 -15.60
N VAL A 8 6.50 -0.51 -15.24
CA VAL A 8 5.41 -1.23 -15.91
C VAL A 8 4.24 -1.44 -14.97
N GLY A 9 3.06 -0.97 -15.36
CA GLY A 9 1.82 -1.17 -14.61
C GLY A 9 1.00 -2.34 -15.14
N ARG A 10 0.44 -3.14 -14.23
CA ARG A 10 -0.37 -4.34 -14.54
C ARG A 10 -1.52 -4.53 -13.57
N TYR A 11 -2.41 -5.44 -13.92
CA TYR A 11 -3.48 -5.92 -13.04
C TYR A 11 -3.33 -7.41 -12.78
N LEU A 12 -3.63 -7.80 -11.55
CA LEU A 12 -3.70 -9.18 -11.10
C LEU A 12 -5.08 -9.41 -10.46
N THR A 13 -5.74 -10.50 -10.82
CA THR A 13 -6.98 -10.90 -10.15
C THR A 13 -6.66 -11.95 -9.10
N LEU A 14 -6.99 -11.65 -7.86
CA LEU A 14 -6.72 -12.48 -6.69
C LEU A 14 -8.02 -12.88 -6.00
N SER A 15 -8.03 -14.05 -5.37
CA SER A 15 -9.05 -14.40 -4.39
C SER A 15 -8.53 -13.99 -3.00
N ILE A 16 -9.23 -13.05 -2.35
CA ILE A 16 -8.97 -12.63 -0.98
C ILE A 16 -10.21 -12.96 -0.17
N GLU A 17 -10.07 -13.80 0.84
CA GLU A 17 -11.18 -14.29 1.67
C GLU A 17 -12.36 -14.85 0.85
N GLY A 18 -12.03 -15.57 -0.24
CA GLY A 18 -13.02 -16.21 -1.12
C GLY A 18 -13.67 -15.26 -2.14
N ARG A 19 -13.29 -13.99 -2.19
CA ARG A 19 -13.82 -12.99 -3.13
C ARG A 19 -12.78 -12.56 -4.15
N GLY A 20 -13.20 -12.34 -5.38
CA GLY A 20 -12.34 -11.86 -6.46
C GLY A 20 -12.04 -10.38 -6.33
N HIS A 21 -10.75 -10.02 -6.28
CA HIS A 21 -10.26 -8.65 -6.26
C HIS A 21 -9.35 -8.42 -7.46
N ARG A 22 -9.54 -7.31 -8.15
CA ARG A 22 -8.68 -6.87 -9.24
C ARG A 22 -7.70 -5.83 -8.70
N ILE A 23 -6.46 -6.24 -8.52
CA ILE A 23 -5.38 -5.46 -7.90
C ILE A 23 -4.47 -4.87 -8.96
N TYR A 24 -4.24 -3.57 -8.92
CA TYR A 24 -3.25 -2.89 -9.73
C TYR A 24 -1.90 -2.87 -9.03
N PHE A 25 -0.82 -3.03 -9.79
CA PHE A 25 0.54 -2.86 -9.30
C PHE A 25 1.45 -2.28 -10.37
N GLU A 26 2.51 -1.64 -9.94
CA GLU A 26 3.61 -1.16 -10.77
C GLU A 26 4.89 -1.90 -10.36
N GLU A 27 5.76 -2.16 -11.33
CA GLU A 27 7.03 -2.82 -11.05
C GLU A 27 8.16 -2.24 -11.90
N ALA A 28 9.38 -2.27 -11.36
CA ALA A 28 10.61 -1.92 -12.05
C ALA A 28 11.80 -2.65 -11.43
N GLY A 29 12.87 -2.83 -12.21
CA GLY A 29 14.10 -3.48 -11.75
C GLY A 29 14.05 -4.99 -11.78
N GLN A 30 15.09 -5.60 -11.18
CA GLN A 30 15.30 -7.04 -11.15
C GLN A 30 16.00 -7.45 -9.84
N GLY A 31 16.04 -8.75 -9.56
CA GLY A 31 16.69 -9.27 -8.34
C GLY A 31 15.71 -9.59 -7.23
N THR A 32 16.08 -9.31 -5.98
CA THR A 32 15.25 -9.62 -4.81
C THR A 32 13.91 -8.88 -4.86
N PRO A 33 12.75 -9.56 -4.73
CA PRO A 33 11.47 -8.87 -4.70
C PRO A 33 11.37 -7.94 -3.50
N LEU A 34 11.03 -6.66 -3.76
CA LEU A 34 10.74 -5.64 -2.77
C LEU A 34 9.29 -5.18 -2.94
N VAL A 35 8.41 -5.70 -2.10
CA VAL A 35 6.99 -5.33 -2.10
C VAL A 35 6.78 -4.09 -1.25
N CYS A 36 6.22 -3.05 -1.84
CA CYS A 36 6.03 -1.74 -1.23
C CYS A 36 4.56 -1.47 -0.93
N LEU A 37 4.26 -1.15 0.33
CA LEU A 37 2.92 -0.87 0.85
C LEU A 37 2.78 0.63 1.14
N HIS A 38 1.88 1.28 0.42
CA HIS A 38 1.65 2.73 0.53
C HIS A 38 0.98 3.16 1.84
N THR A 39 1.04 4.45 2.14
CA THR A 39 0.32 5.08 3.26
C THR A 39 -1.18 5.18 2.99
N ALA A 40 -1.97 5.47 4.03
CA ALA A 40 -3.40 5.78 3.89
C ALA A 40 -3.61 6.96 2.91
N GLY A 41 -4.65 6.87 2.08
CA GLY A 41 -4.96 7.90 1.09
C GLY A 41 -3.97 8.02 -0.08
N SER A 42 -3.06 7.07 -0.23
CA SER A 42 -2.07 7.02 -1.31
C SER A 42 -2.26 5.78 -2.20
N HIS A 43 -1.30 5.51 -3.06
CA HIS A 43 -1.27 4.37 -3.98
C HIS A 43 0.18 4.08 -4.46
N SER A 44 0.37 3.14 -5.37
CA SER A 44 1.68 2.68 -5.87
C SER A 44 2.64 3.80 -6.28
N SER A 45 2.13 4.92 -6.81
CA SER A 45 2.98 6.03 -7.26
C SER A 45 3.84 6.66 -6.14
N GLN A 46 3.54 6.41 -4.88
CA GLN A 46 4.37 6.81 -3.75
C GLN A 46 5.83 6.34 -3.91
N PHE A 47 6.04 5.23 -4.59
CA PHE A 47 7.34 4.58 -4.71
C PHE A 47 8.02 4.80 -6.07
N ARG A 48 7.52 5.73 -6.91
CA ARG A 48 8.05 5.95 -8.27
C ARG A 48 9.52 6.36 -8.29
N HIS A 49 9.95 7.21 -7.37
CA HIS A 49 11.36 7.59 -7.28
C HIS A 49 12.24 6.39 -6.97
N LEU A 50 11.80 5.50 -6.09
CA LEU A 50 12.51 4.26 -5.77
C LEU A 50 12.61 3.33 -7.00
N MET A 51 11.55 3.27 -7.80
CA MET A 51 11.48 2.47 -9.04
C MET A 51 12.35 3.04 -10.18
N CYS A 52 12.67 4.32 -10.13
CA CYS A 52 13.52 4.99 -11.12
C CYS A 52 14.99 5.09 -10.68
N ASP A 53 15.33 4.68 -9.46
CA ASP A 53 16.69 4.75 -8.94
C ASP A 53 17.49 3.48 -9.28
N PRO A 54 18.53 3.56 -10.15
CA PRO A 54 19.37 2.42 -10.48
C PRO A 54 20.06 1.80 -9.26
N ALA A 55 20.38 2.60 -8.22
CA ALA A 55 20.97 2.08 -6.99
C ALA A 55 20.06 1.07 -6.28
N VAL A 56 18.76 1.11 -6.55
CA VAL A 56 17.77 0.18 -6.03
C VAL A 56 17.40 -0.88 -7.06
N THR A 57 17.05 -0.46 -8.28
CA THR A 57 16.50 -1.35 -9.32
C THR A 57 17.52 -2.30 -9.93
N ASP A 58 18.82 -2.05 -9.76
CA ASP A 58 19.88 -3.00 -10.13
C ASP A 58 19.94 -4.22 -9.18
N HIS A 59 19.37 -4.11 -7.97
CA HIS A 59 19.41 -5.15 -6.93
C HIS A 59 18.04 -5.70 -6.54
N PHE A 60 17.00 -4.89 -6.72
CA PHE A 60 15.64 -5.22 -6.31
C PHE A 60 14.66 -5.13 -7.48
N ARG A 61 13.79 -6.12 -7.59
CA ARG A 61 12.54 -6.00 -8.31
C ARG A 61 11.56 -5.28 -7.41
N VAL A 62 11.46 -3.96 -7.56
CA VAL A 62 10.54 -3.13 -6.78
C VAL A 62 9.12 -3.32 -7.30
N ILE A 63 8.20 -3.69 -6.44
CA ILE A 63 6.81 -3.98 -6.76
C ILE A 63 5.92 -3.17 -5.80
N ALA A 64 5.24 -2.15 -6.28
CA ALA A 64 4.29 -1.38 -5.50
C ALA A 64 2.87 -1.65 -5.99
N PHE A 65 1.99 -2.13 -5.15
CA PHE A 65 0.61 -2.36 -5.52
C PHE A 65 -0.33 -1.39 -4.79
N ASP A 66 -1.42 -1.07 -5.46
CA ASP A 66 -2.51 -0.35 -4.85
C ASP A 66 -3.27 -1.35 -3.97
N MET A 67 -3.22 -1.17 -2.65
CA MET A 67 -3.93 -2.04 -1.73
C MET A 67 -5.44 -2.02 -2.04
N PRO A 68 -6.19 -3.07 -1.71
CA PRO A 68 -7.62 -3.10 -1.96
C PRO A 68 -8.31 -1.79 -1.53
N TRP A 69 -9.23 -1.28 -2.34
CA TRP A 69 -9.97 -0.02 -2.15
C TRP A 69 -9.14 1.26 -2.37
N HIS A 70 -7.90 1.14 -2.85
CA HIS A 70 -7.03 2.28 -3.12
C HIS A 70 -6.65 2.37 -4.61
N GLY A 71 -6.35 3.58 -5.04
CA GLY A 71 -5.78 3.87 -6.34
C GLY A 71 -6.58 3.29 -7.50
N LYS A 72 -5.92 2.44 -8.31
CA LYS A 72 -6.51 1.76 -9.47
C LYS A 72 -7.00 0.34 -9.17
N SER A 73 -6.83 -0.15 -7.94
CA SER A 73 -7.38 -1.45 -7.51
C SER A 73 -8.89 -1.36 -7.38
N SER A 74 -9.58 -2.29 -8.02
CA SER A 74 -11.05 -2.31 -7.99
C SER A 74 -11.55 -2.94 -6.69
N PRO A 75 -12.62 -2.39 -6.08
CA PRO A 75 -13.32 -3.08 -5.03
C PRO A 75 -13.98 -4.37 -5.57
N PRO A 76 -14.32 -5.35 -4.72
CA PRO A 76 -14.99 -6.56 -5.14
C PRO A 76 -16.41 -6.29 -5.64
N LEU A 77 -16.96 -7.20 -6.44
CA LEU A 77 -18.35 -7.09 -6.90
C LEU A 77 -19.32 -7.06 -5.71
N GLY A 78 -20.34 -6.20 -5.78
CA GLY A 78 -21.35 -6.04 -4.73
C GLY A 78 -20.92 -5.18 -3.54
N TRP A 79 -19.78 -4.51 -3.63
CA TRP A 79 -19.24 -3.68 -2.56
C TRP A 79 -20.19 -2.54 -2.12
N GLN A 80 -21.09 -2.10 -2.99
CA GLN A 80 -22.01 -0.99 -2.70
C GLN A 80 -23.02 -1.31 -1.60
N ASP A 81 -23.28 -2.60 -1.38
CA ASP A 81 -24.25 -3.12 -0.40
C ASP A 81 -23.56 -3.53 0.92
N GLU A 82 -22.27 -3.24 1.08
CA GLU A 82 -21.47 -3.68 2.21
C GLU A 82 -20.93 -2.49 3.02
N GLU A 83 -20.73 -2.72 4.31
CA GLU A 83 -20.00 -1.79 5.15
C GLU A 83 -18.52 -1.74 4.73
N TYR A 84 -17.99 -0.53 4.54
CA TYR A 84 -16.57 -0.34 4.26
C TYR A 84 -15.76 -0.59 5.53
N LEU A 85 -15.11 -1.74 5.60
CA LEU A 85 -14.30 -2.14 6.74
C LEU A 85 -12.98 -2.75 6.29
N LEU A 86 -11.87 -2.04 6.52
CA LEU A 86 -10.53 -2.52 6.23
C LEU A 86 -9.81 -2.88 7.54
N THR A 87 -9.81 -4.15 7.85
CA THR A 87 -9.11 -4.68 9.03
C THR A 87 -7.64 -5.00 8.73
N SER A 88 -6.83 -5.08 9.78
CA SER A 88 -5.44 -5.55 9.63
C SER A 88 -5.38 -6.99 9.12
N ASP A 89 -6.32 -7.85 9.49
CA ASP A 89 -6.40 -9.25 9.04
C ASP A 89 -6.65 -9.31 7.53
N PHE A 90 -7.59 -8.50 7.03
CA PHE A 90 -7.85 -8.37 5.61
C PHE A 90 -6.62 -7.91 4.83
N TYR A 91 -5.88 -6.92 5.33
CA TYR A 91 -4.66 -6.47 4.68
C TYR A 91 -3.56 -7.52 4.67
N VAL A 92 -3.38 -8.27 5.77
CA VAL A 92 -2.44 -9.40 5.79
C VAL A 92 -2.83 -10.45 4.76
N ALA A 93 -4.11 -10.83 4.70
CA ALA A 93 -4.62 -11.77 3.71
C ALA A 93 -4.39 -11.28 2.27
N ALA A 94 -4.66 -10.00 2.01
CA ALA A 94 -4.48 -9.38 0.69
C ALA A 94 -3.00 -9.38 0.25
N ILE A 95 -2.08 -9.02 1.16
CA ILE A 95 -0.65 -8.99 0.88
C ILE A 95 -0.12 -10.40 0.63
N MET A 96 -0.51 -11.36 1.46
CA MET A 96 -0.09 -12.75 1.26
C MET A 96 -0.65 -13.33 -0.04
N ALA A 97 -1.91 -13.07 -0.37
CA ALA A 97 -2.49 -13.47 -1.66
C ALA A 97 -1.77 -12.82 -2.85
N PHE A 98 -1.29 -11.57 -2.71
CA PHE A 98 -0.53 -10.87 -3.74
C PHE A 98 0.87 -11.49 -3.90
N ILE A 99 1.58 -11.75 -2.81
CA ILE A 99 2.90 -12.42 -2.80
C ILE A 99 2.81 -13.79 -3.47
N ASP A 100 1.79 -14.58 -3.10
CA ASP A 100 1.56 -15.91 -3.64
C ASP A 100 1.15 -15.86 -5.12
N GLY A 101 0.26 -14.96 -5.48
CA GLY A 101 -0.22 -14.75 -6.85
C GLY A 101 0.88 -14.36 -7.85
N LEU A 102 1.93 -13.70 -7.39
CA LEU A 102 3.14 -13.39 -8.18
C LEU A 102 4.26 -14.43 -7.98
N ALA A 103 4.05 -15.47 -7.19
CA ALA A 103 5.03 -16.50 -6.83
C ALA A 103 6.37 -15.89 -6.34
N LEU A 104 6.27 -14.89 -5.45
CA LEU A 104 7.46 -14.22 -4.93
C LEU A 104 8.10 -15.09 -3.83
N ASP A 105 9.36 -15.46 -4.05
CA ASP A 105 10.11 -16.21 -3.05
C ASP A 105 10.79 -15.26 -2.05
N LYS A 106 10.44 -15.42 -0.79
CA LYS A 106 10.98 -14.65 0.35
C LYS A 106 11.17 -13.16 0.07
N PRO A 107 10.09 -12.45 -0.32
CA PRO A 107 10.21 -11.02 -0.62
C PRO A 107 10.59 -10.21 0.62
N VAL A 108 11.28 -9.10 0.40
CA VAL A 108 11.34 -8.01 1.36
C VAL A 108 10.02 -7.25 1.26
N VAL A 109 9.38 -6.97 2.39
CA VAL A 109 8.15 -6.15 2.41
C VAL A 109 8.42 -4.86 3.16
N MET A 110 8.23 -3.74 2.46
CA MET A 110 8.40 -2.40 3.01
C MET A 110 7.06 -1.68 3.06
N GLY A 111 6.79 -0.97 4.14
CA GLY A 111 5.56 -0.19 4.25
C GLY A 111 5.75 1.13 4.97
N CYS A 112 4.97 2.14 4.58
CA CYS A 112 4.98 3.46 5.18
C CYS A 112 3.65 3.73 5.90
N SER A 113 3.70 4.31 7.12
CA SER A 113 2.54 4.69 7.92
C SER A 113 1.55 3.52 8.10
N MET A 114 0.38 3.54 7.45
CA MET A 114 -0.57 2.43 7.42
C MET A 114 0.12 1.13 6.92
N GLY A 115 0.85 1.20 5.80
CA GLY A 115 1.65 0.08 5.31
C GLY A 115 2.71 -0.37 6.30
N GLY A 116 3.37 0.56 6.99
CA GLY A 116 4.34 0.29 8.03
C GLY A 116 3.74 -0.45 9.24
N ARG A 117 2.51 -0.11 9.62
CA ARG A 117 1.77 -0.84 10.67
C ARG A 117 1.46 -2.27 10.24
N VAL A 118 0.98 -2.45 9.02
CA VAL A 118 0.65 -3.80 8.51
C VAL A 118 1.90 -4.67 8.38
N VAL A 119 3.04 -4.09 8.00
CA VAL A 119 4.33 -4.79 7.93
C VAL A 119 4.76 -5.38 9.29
N ILE A 120 4.52 -4.67 10.39
CA ILE A 120 4.81 -5.20 11.74
C ILE A 120 3.98 -6.45 12.00
N ARG A 121 2.70 -6.42 11.66
CA ARG A 121 1.82 -7.55 11.82
C ARG A 121 2.20 -8.73 10.91
N LEU A 122 2.55 -8.45 9.66
CA LEU A 122 3.10 -9.45 8.73
C LEU A 122 4.34 -10.14 9.29
N ALA A 123 5.26 -9.38 9.92
CA ALA A 123 6.46 -9.95 10.51
C ALA A 123 6.13 -10.94 11.64
N ILE A 124 5.13 -10.64 12.47
CA ILE A 124 4.70 -11.49 13.58
C ILE A 124 3.99 -12.75 13.07
N GLU A 125 3.09 -12.62 12.13
CA GLU A 125 2.20 -13.71 11.70
C GLU A 125 2.78 -14.55 10.55
N GLN A 126 3.55 -13.93 9.66
CA GLN A 126 3.99 -14.51 8.39
C GLN A 126 5.51 -14.45 8.18
N GLY A 127 6.28 -14.13 9.21
CA GLY A 127 7.73 -13.90 9.10
C GLY A 127 8.52 -15.03 8.46
N GLY A 128 8.07 -16.28 8.58
CA GLY A 128 8.71 -17.44 7.94
C GLY A 128 8.65 -17.43 6.41
N TRP A 129 7.71 -16.70 5.82
CA TRP A 129 7.53 -16.57 4.36
C TRP A 129 8.24 -15.35 3.77
N LEU A 130 8.74 -14.45 4.61
CA LEU A 130 9.35 -13.19 4.20
C LEU A 130 10.88 -13.27 4.32
N GLY A 131 11.59 -12.58 3.42
CA GLY A 131 13.03 -12.40 3.53
C GLY A 131 13.41 -11.36 4.59
N ALA A 132 12.69 -10.25 4.60
CA ALA A 132 12.82 -9.18 5.60
C ALA A 132 11.57 -8.29 5.60
N VAL A 133 11.46 -7.42 6.61
CA VAL A 133 10.45 -6.35 6.67
C VAL A 133 11.10 -5.01 6.98
N ILE A 134 10.57 -3.93 6.38
CA ILE A 134 11.01 -2.55 6.61
C ILE A 134 9.78 -1.72 6.94
N GLY A 135 9.66 -1.29 8.19
CA GLY A 135 8.61 -0.39 8.65
C GLY A 135 9.09 1.05 8.67
N LEU A 136 8.41 1.92 7.92
CA LEU A 136 8.65 3.35 7.89
C LEU A 136 7.46 4.05 8.54
N GLU A 137 7.71 4.80 9.62
CA GLU A 137 6.69 5.58 10.35
C GLU A 137 5.45 4.75 10.75
N GLY A 138 5.65 3.45 10.99
CA GLY A 138 4.62 2.54 11.48
C GLY A 138 4.58 2.52 13.00
N SER A 139 3.41 2.19 13.56
CA SER A 139 3.22 1.97 14.99
C SER A 139 2.48 0.65 15.23
N ASP A 140 2.88 -0.08 16.27
CA ASP A 140 2.22 -1.31 16.70
C ASP A 140 0.94 -1.06 17.50
N ARG A 141 0.76 0.17 17.99
CA ARG A 141 -0.40 0.57 18.79
C ARG A 141 -1.06 1.82 18.22
N PRO A 142 -2.40 1.92 18.34
CA PRO A 142 -3.03 3.22 18.21
C PRO A 142 -2.42 4.11 19.28
N ALA A 143 -1.66 5.12 18.87
CA ALA A 143 -1.12 6.07 19.79
C ALA A 143 -2.26 6.80 20.51
N PRO A 144 -2.06 7.26 21.78
CA PRO A 144 -3.09 8.03 22.45
C PRO A 144 -3.45 9.34 21.76
N TRP A 145 -2.76 9.71 20.68
CA TRP A 145 -3.10 10.84 19.80
C TRP A 145 -3.98 10.45 18.60
N TYR A 146 -4.28 9.15 18.38
CA TYR A 146 -5.46 8.74 17.64
C TYR A 146 -6.67 8.98 18.55
N HIS A 147 -7.08 10.22 18.62
CA HIS A 147 -8.28 10.56 19.37
C HIS A 147 -9.47 9.87 18.74
N ASP A 148 -10.35 9.33 19.56
CA ASP A 148 -11.66 8.82 19.14
C ASP A 148 -12.42 9.87 18.31
N SER A 149 -12.16 11.18 18.60
CA SER A 149 -12.64 12.30 17.79
C SER A 149 -12.26 12.27 16.30
N TRP A 150 -11.22 11.54 15.91
CA TRP A 150 -10.82 11.40 14.50
C TRP A 150 -11.69 10.37 13.77
N THR A 151 -12.08 9.31 14.44
CA THR A 151 -12.93 8.24 13.89
C THR A 151 -14.41 8.56 14.05
N GLU A 152 -14.78 9.40 15.02
CA GLU A 152 -16.15 9.78 15.33
C GLU A 152 -16.52 11.18 14.82
N HIS A 153 -15.57 11.91 14.23
CA HIS A 153 -15.85 13.26 13.73
C HIS A 153 -16.76 13.20 12.50
N PRO A 154 -17.92 13.86 12.51
CA PRO A 154 -18.87 13.79 11.39
C PRO A 154 -18.28 14.29 10.07
N ASP A 155 -17.29 15.18 10.11
CA ASP A 155 -16.59 15.70 8.93
C ASP A 155 -15.54 14.73 8.37
N PHE A 156 -15.21 13.66 9.08
CA PHE A 156 -14.29 12.63 8.57
C PHE A 156 -14.84 11.95 7.30
N VAL A 157 -16.14 11.90 7.18
CA VAL A 157 -16.85 11.37 5.99
C VAL A 157 -17.16 12.47 4.97
N ASN A 158 -17.16 13.74 5.36
CA ASN A 158 -17.62 14.86 4.53
C ASN A 158 -16.52 15.60 3.76
N GLY A 159 -15.29 15.16 3.85
CA GLY A 159 -14.19 15.71 3.05
C GLY A 159 -13.48 16.93 3.64
N ASP A 160 -14.14 17.80 4.39
CA ASP A 160 -13.52 19.02 4.92
C ASP A 160 -12.35 18.73 5.87
N PHE A 161 -12.52 17.73 6.73
CA PHE A 161 -11.43 17.25 7.57
C PHE A 161 -10.29 16.66 6.73
N CYS A 162 -10.61 15.86 5.72
CA CYS A 162 -9.62 15.26 4.83
C CYS A 162 -8.87 16.34 4.04
N VAL A 163 -9.56 17.37 3.57
CA VAL A 163 -8.96 18.53 2.89
C VAL A 163 -8.00 19.27 3.83
N GLY A 164 -8.41 19.53 5.06
CA GLY A 164 -7.56 20.18 6.06
C GLY A 164 -6.33 19.35 6.41
N LEU A 165 -6.48 18.04 6.59
CA LEU A 165 -5.38 17.13 6.86
C LEU A 165 -4.39 17.08 5.68
N VAL A 166 -4.89 16.87 4.46
CA VAL A 166 -4.06 16.80 3.25
C VAL A 166 -3.34 18.12 2.99
N SER A 167 -4.04 19.26 3.15
CA SER A 167 -3.43 20.59 3.01
C SER A 167 -2.29 20.81 4.01
N GLY A 168 -2.45 20.31 5.24
CA GLY A 168 -1.40 20.37 6.27
C GLY A 168 -0.18 19.48 5.98
N LEU A 169 -0.33 18.46 5.13
CA LEU A 169 0.75 17.56 4.70
C LEU A 169 1.43 18.01 3.40
N CYS A 170 0.86 18.99 2.69
CA CYS A 170 1.44 19.51 1.46
C CYS A 170 2.75 20.24 1.74
N ALA A 171 3.77 19.97 0.94
CA ALA A 171 5.01 20.72 0.98
C ALA A 171 4.78 22.16 0.47
N PRO A 172 5.56 23.16 0.92
CA PRO A 172 5.39 24.56 0.52
C PRO A 172 5.43 24.80 -1.00
N GLN A 173 6.09 23.91 -1.74
CA GLN A 173 6.18 23.94 -3.20
C GLN A 173 5.04 23.22 -3.91
N SER A 174 4.14 22.56 -3.19
CA SER A 174 2.97 21.92 -3.80
C SER A 174 2.06 23.01 -4.39
N PRO A 175 1.56 22.82 -5.63
CA PRO A 175 0.60 23.78 -6.18
C PRO A 175 -0.63 23.82 -5.27
N GLY A 176 -1.02 25.04 -4.87
CA GLY A 176 -2.31 25.26 -4.24
C GLY A 176 -3.41 25.07 -5.28
N GLU A 177 -4.39 24.25 -5.01
CA GLU A 177 -5.64 24.20 -5.74
C GLU A 177 -6.67 25.18 -5.15
#